data_ad0c9dbff7a2bcdbd1ebea314c1f6318
#
_entry.id   ad0c9dbff7a2bcdbd1ebea314c1f6318
#
_cell.length_a   1.000
_cell.length_b   1.000
_cell.length_c   1.000
_cell.angle_alpha   90.00
_cell.angle_beta   90.00
_cell.angle_gamma   90.00
#
_symmetry.space_group_name_H-M   'P 1'
#
loop_
_entity.id
_entity.type
_entity.pdbx_description
1 polymer ?
#
loop_
_entity_poly.entity_id
_entity_poly.type
_entity_poly.pdbx_seq_one_letter_code
_entity_poly.pdbx_strand_id
1 'polypeptide(L)'
;MRNGMVQVMSELKNNALNYAKKGFKIFPLKPNTKGEQVLESWKYESTTNLNQIDYWWNKNPNYNIGLVTGNGLLVIDIDVKNGKDGLQSIKKHGKGLPTTAIIKTPSGGYHLYYHVNKTISNRVNLYDGIDIRGDGGYVLGIGSKTDKGIYMLYKDVPIANANEKVYEFIEQQNKKEKYVENSQQVNEGGRNDYLFRIGCYLQQKGLSNRTIQKSLEIENEEKCNPPLETKEVMQIIESVFRYHKGYIEIKNSKNYEGTYTVTELLESKDQEELDIVENMISIGLTLFGAPQKMGKTFFCLQLCDAV
;
A
#
# COMPACT_ATOMS: atom_id res chain seq x y z
N MET A 1 12.87 -27.54 -32.31
CA MET A 1 12.68 -26.18 -31.75
C MET A 1 11.21 -25.71 -31.71
N ARG A 2 10.34 -26.04 -32.69
CA ARG A 2 8.91 -25.61 -32.68
C ARG A 2 8.06 -26.21 -31.53
N ASN A 3 8.27 -27.49 -31.18
CA ASN A 3 7.47 -28.15 -30.12
C ASN A 3 7.73 -27.63 -28.72
N GLY A 4 8.96 -27.25 -28.39
CA GLY A 4 9.27 -26.67 -27.07
C GLY A 4 8.69 -25.26 -26.89
N MET A 5 8.61 -24.47 -27.96
CA MET A 5 8.04 -23.12 -27.93
C MET A 5 6.51 -23.15 -27.74
N VAL A 6 5.80 -24.08 -28.37
CA VAL A 6 4.35 -24.26 -28.22
C VAL A 6 4.00 -24.72 -26.81
N GLN A 7 4.82 -25.57 -26.20
CA GLN A 7 4.59 -26.07 -24.82
C GLN A 7 4.79 -24.97 -23.78
N VAL A 8 5.80 -24.10 -23.91
CA VAL A 8 6.02 -22.94 -23.03
C VAL A 8 4.93 -21.87 -23.22
N MET A 9 4.44 -21.68 -24.44
CA MET A 9 3.37 -20.72 -24.77
C MET A 9 2.02 -21.12 -24.16
N SER A 10 1.72 -22.42 -24.03
CA SER A 10 0.52 -22.90 -23.34
C SER A 10 0.61 -22.75 -21.82
N GLU A 11 1.83 -22.73 -21.29
CA GLU A 11 2.10 -22.71 -19.84
C GLU A 11 1.83 -21.32 -19.21
N LEU A 12 2.28 -20.22 -19.83
CA LEU A 12 1.98 -18.84 -19.34
C LEU A 12 0.50 -18.55 -19.30
N LYS A 13 -0.23 -18.87 -20.36
CA LYS A 13 -1.68 -18.72 -20.43
C LYS A 13 -2.38 -19.56 -19.35
N ASN A 14 -1.97 -20.82 -19.19
CA ASN A 14 -2.54 -21.71 -18.17
C ASN A 14 -2.26 -21.19 -16.75
N ASN A 15 -1.06 -20.69 -16.48
CA ASN A 15 -0.70 -20.09 -15.20
C ASN A 15 -1.54 -18.83 -14.93
N ALA A 16 -1.74 -17.96 -15.93
CA ALA A 16 -2.58 -16.80 -15.85
C ALA A 16 -4.04 -17.15 -15.49
N LEU A 17 -4.63 -18.11 -16.22
CA LEU A 17 -5.97 -18.61 -15.94
C LEU A 17 -6.08 -19.26 -14.55
N ASN A 18 -5.04 -19.98 -14.11
CA ASN A 18 -5.01 -20.62 -12.80
C ASN A 18 -4.99 -19.59 -11.65
N TYR A 19 -4.26 -18.48 -11.80
CA TYR A 19 -4.31 -17.38 -10.84
C TYR A 19 -5.72 -16.79 -10.75
N ALA A 20 -6.35 -16.51 -11.88
CA ALA A 20 -7.69 -15.96 -11.94
C ALA A 20 -8.75 -16.89 -11.34
N LYS A 21 -8.66 -18.21 -11.60
CA LYS A 21 -9.54 -19.23 -10.99
C LYS A 21 -9.42 -19.30 -9.48
N LYS A 22 -8.25 -18.94 -8.93
CA LYS A 22 -8.01 -18.82 -7.48
C LYS A 22 -8.46 -17.46 -6.92
N GLY A 23 -9.08 -16.59 -7.74
CA GLY A 23 -9.60 -15.29 -7.34
C GLY A 23 -8.58 -14.15 -7.38
N PHE A 24 -7.37 -14.37 -7.87
CA PHE A 24 -6.35 -13.33 -7.97
C PHE A 24 -6.50 -12.54 -9.27
N LYS A 25 -6.54 -11.20 -9.15
CA LYS A 25 -6.52 -10.32 -10.31
C LYS A 25 -5.15 -10.35 -10.96
N ILE A 26 -5.15 -10.45 -12.29
CA ILE A 26 -3.94 -10.42 -13.10
C ILE A 26 -4.06 -9.44 -14.26
N PHE A 27 -2.94 -9.11 -14.86
CA PHE A 27 -2.84 -8.29 -16.06
C PHE A 27 -1.59 -8.66 -16.88
N PRO A 28 -1.58 -8.37 -18.20
CA PRO A 28 -0.43 -8.66 -19.04
C PRO A 28 0.66 -7.59 -18.92
N LEU A 29 1.90 -8.04 -18.88
CA LEU A 29 3.11 -7.21 -19.00
C LEU A 29 3.85 -7.58 -20.29
N LYS A 30 4.63 -6.65 -20.84
CA LYS A 30 5.44 -6.96 -22.03
C LYS A 30 6.43 -8.09 -21.76
N PRO A 31 6.73 -8.93 -22.76
CA PRO A 31 7.70 -10.02 -22.64
C PRO A 31 9.05 -9.51 -22.17
N ASN A 32 9.75 -10.31 -21.37
CA ASN A 32 11.09 -10.05 -20.85
C ASN A 32 11.25 -8.79 -19.99
N THR A 33 10.16 -8.17 -19.53
CA THR A 33 10.19 -6.99 -18.67
C THR A 33 9.55 -7.26 -17.30
N LYS A 34 9.86 -6.42 -16.33
CA LYS A 34 9.23 -6.45 -14.99
C LYS A 34 8.11 -5.42 -14.80
N GLY A 35 8.14 -4.34 -15.58
CA GLY A 35 7.30 -3.17 -15.32
C GLY A 35 6.64 -2.57 -16.54
N GLU A 36 7.02 -2.97 -17.76
CA GLU A 36 6.41 -2.42 -18.95
C GLU A 36 5.00 -2.99 -19.17
N GLN A 37 4.02 -2.10 -19.00
CA GLN A 37 2.61 -2.46 -19.08
C GLN A 37 2.16 -2.59 -20.53
N VAL A 38 1.16 -3.45 -20.73
CA VAL A 38 0.42 -3.59 -22.00
C VAL A 38 -0.86 -2.77 -21.95
N LEU A 39 -1.41 -2.58 -20.76
CA LEU A 39 -2.64 -1.85 -20.47
C LEU A 39 -2.31 -0.38 -20.14
N GLU A 40 -3.28 0.51 -20.29
CA GLU A 40 -3.14 1.91 -19.89
C GLU A 40 -3.02 2.02 -18.36
N SER A 41 -3.83 1.26 -17.64
CA SER A 41 -3.79 1.24 -16.17
C SER A 41 -4.11 -0.15 -15.60
N TRP A 42 -3.07 -0.89 -15.21
CA TRP A 42 -3.25 -2.20 -14.59
C TRP A 42 -4.11 -2.15 -13.31
N LYS A 43 -4.10 -1.03 -12.59
CA LYS A 43 -4.89 -0.88 -11.35
C LYS A 43 -6.38 -1.01 -11.58
N TYR A 44 -6.87 -0.50 -12.70
CA TYR A 44 -8.28 -0.52 -13.05
C TYR A 44 -8.65 -1.69 -13.97
N GLU A 45 -7.73 -2.12 -14.82
CA GLU A 45 -7.99 -3.11 -15.85
C GLU A 45 -7.62 -4.54 -15.45
N SER A 46 -6.86 -4.73 -14.34
CA SER A 46 -6.58 -6.08 -13.83
C SER A 46 -7.85 -6.82 -13.49
N THR A 47 -7.92 -8.11 -13.84
CA THR A 47 -9.18 -8.85 -13.80
C THR A 47 -8.98 -10.32 -13.41
N THR A 48 -10.07 -10.95 -12.97
CA THR A 48 -10.23 -12.40 -12.85
C THR A 48 -11.10 -12.99 -13.98
N ASN A 49 -11.55 -12.15 -14.93
CA ASN A 49 -12.39 -12.61 -16.03
C ASN A 49 -11.58 -13.50 -17.00
N LEU A 50 -11.94 -14.79 -17.05
CA LEU A 50 -11.20 -15.79 -17.83
C LEU A 50 -11.24 -15.50 -19.33
N ASN A 51 -12.32 -14.94 -19.87
CA ASN A 51 -12.43 -14.60 -21.30
C ASN A 51 -11.48 -13.44 -21.65
N GLN A 52 -11.39 -12.43 -20.79
CA GLN A 52 -10.48 -11.31 -20.99
C GLN A 52 -9.02 -11.75 -20.93
N ILE A 53 -8.70 -12.65 -19.98
CA ILE A 53 -7.38 -13.23 -19.83
C ILE A 53 -7.03 -14.10 -21.05
N ASP A 54 -7.96 -14.93 -21.48
CA ASP A 54 -7.80 -15.75 -22.70
C ASP A 54 -7.53 -14.86 -23.92
N TYR A 55 -8.26 -13.78 -24.09
CA TYR A 55 -8.04 -12.80 -25.15
C TYR A 55 -6.62 -12.20 -25.12
N TRP A 56 -6.14 -11.79 -23.95
CA TRP A 56 -4.81 -11.20 -23.84
C TRP A 56 -3.69 -12.17 -24.26
N TRP A 57 -3.73 -13.40 -23.74
CA TRP A 57 -2.69 -14.39 -24.07
C TRP A 57 -2.87 -15.05 -25.45
N ASN A 58 -4.05 -14.97 -26.06
CA ASN A 58 -4.22 -15.30 -27.48
C ASN A 58 -3.61 -14.21 -28.37
N LYS A 59 -3.71 -12.93 -27.97
CA LYS A 59 -3.09 -11.83 -28.71
C LYS A 59 -1.56 -11.91 -28.69
N ASN A 60 -0.97 -12.22 -27.54
CA ASN A 60 0.45 -12.48 -27.42
C ASN A 60 0.73 -13.50 -26.30
N PRO A 61 1.04 -14.76 -26.66
CA PRO A 61 1.27 -15.82 -25.69
C PRO A 61 2.53 -15.66 -24.84
N ASN A 62 3.39 -14.69 -25.16
CA ASN A 62 4.63 -14.39 -24.42
C ASN A 62 4.46 -13.29 -23.38
N TYR A 63 3.28 -12.74 -23.17
CA TYR A 63 3.06 -11.75 -22.11
C TYR A 63 3.41 -12.33 -20.76
N ASN A 64 4.18 -11.57 -19.99
CA ASN A 64 4.40 -11.83 -18.57
C ASN A 64 3.12 -11.60 -17.78
N ILE A 65 3.01 -12.28 -16.64
CA ILE A 65 1.85 -12.21 -15.75
C ILE A 65 2.16 -11.21 -14.65
N GLY A 66 1.46 -10.08 -14.63
CA GLY A 66 1.39 -9.22 -13.46
C GLY A 66 0.33 -9.75 -12.51
N LEU A 67 0.73 -10.25 -11.36
CA LEU A 67 -0.16 -10.73 -10.30
C LEU A 67 -0.36 -9.63 -9.28
N VAL A 68 -1.59 -9.11 -9.18
CA VAL A 68 -1.93 -8.03 -8.25
C VAL A 68 -1.85 -8.53 -6.82
N THR A 69 -1.16 -7.77 -5.96
CA THR A 69 -1.09 -8.01 -4.51
C THR A 69 -2.06 -7.10 -3.76
N GLY A 70 -2.35 -7.42 -2.51
CA GLY A 70 -3.46 -6.84 -1.76
C GLY A 70 -4.77 -7.59 -2.02
N ASN A 71 -5.88 -7.06 -1.55
CA ASN A 71 -7.19 -7.73 -1.63
C ASN A 71 -7.16 -9.19 -1.14
N GLY A 72 -6.46 -9.45 -0.05
CA GLY A 72 -6.32 -10.78 0.51
C GLY A 72 -5.03 -11.52 0.11
N LEU A 73 -4.20 -11.00 -0.79
CA LEU A 73 -2.90 -11.57 -1.15
C LEU A 73 -1.76 -10.69 -0.67
N LEU A 74 -0.90 -11.27 0.15
CA LEU A 74 0.36 -10.68 0.59
C LEU A 74 1.52 -11.47 0.00
N VAL A 75 2.57 -10.77 -0.46
CA VAL A 75 3.83 -11.40 -0.86
C VAL A 75 4.98 -10.79 -0.07
N ILE A 76 5.76 -11.67 0.57
CA ILE A 76 7.07 -11.32 1.12
C ILE A 76 8.08 -11.58 0.00
N ASP A 77 8.67 -10.51 -0.53
CA ASP A 77 9.64 -10.52 -1.62
C ASP A 77 11.05 -10.50 -1.02
N ILE A 78 11.81 -11.58 -1.25
CA ILE A 78 13.16 -11.80 -0.72
C ILE A 78 14.16 -11.58 -1.84
N ASP A 79 14.91 -10.50 -1.78
CA ASP A 79 15.96 -10.13 -2.76
C ASP A 79 17.35 -10.54 -2.26
N VAL A 80 18.18 -11.05 -3.20
CA VAL A 80 19.58 -11.47 -2.95
C VAL A 80 20.56 -10.82 -3.93
N LYS A 81 20.17 -9.73 -4.56
CA LYS A 81 20.95 -9.00 -5.57
C LYS A 81 21.45 -7.66 -5.06
N ASN A 82 22.46 -7.10 -5.73
CA ASN A 82 22.98 -5.74 -5.45
C ASN A 82 23.43 -5.56 -3.98
N GLY A 83 24.10 -6.56 -3.40
CA GLY A 83 24.61 -6.51 -2.03
C GLY A 83 23.56 -6.76 -0.96
N LYS A 84 22.29 -7.01 -1.31
CA LYS A 84 21.23 -7.37 -0.37
C LYS A 84 21.32 -8.84 0.02
N ASP A 85 21.13 -9.15 1.31
CA ASP A 85 21.06 -10.51 1.83
C ASP A 85 19.71 -10.80 2.49
N GLY A 86 18.67 -10.88 1.64
CA GLY A 86 17.32 -11.20 2.10
C GLY A 86 17.20 -12.60 2.68
N LEU A 87 18.08 -13.55 2.30
CA LEU A 87 18.09 -14.90 2.88
C LEU A 87 18.56 -14.88 4.33
N GLN A 88 19.57 -14.09 4.67
CA GLN A 88 19.98 -13.91 6.05
C GLN A 88 18.89 -13.19 6.86
N SER A 89 18.28 -12.17 6.27
CA SER A 89 17.19 -11.43 6.90
C SER A 89 15.99 -12.31 7.23
N ILE A 90 15.53 -13.16 6.28
CA ILE A 90 14.41 -14.07 6.55
C ILE A 90 14.78 -15.14 7.57
N LYS A 91 16.02 -15.64 7.54
CA LYS A 91 16.51 -16.59 8.55
C LYS A 91 16.53 -15.98 9.95
N LYS A 92 16.89 -14.71 10.07
CA LYS A 92 16.99 -13.99 11.34
C LYS A 92 15.61 -13.59 11.88
N HIS A 93 14.73 -13.07 11.04
CA HIS A 93 13.49 -12.44 11.45
C HIS A 93 12.24 -13.26 11.12
N GLY A 94 12.31 -14.19 10.16
CA GLY A 94 11.17 -15.00 9.69
C GLY A 94 10.89 -16.25 10.50
N LYS A 95 11.43 -16.38 11.70
CA LYS A 95 11.21 -17.56 12.56
C LYS A 95 9.72 -17.69 12.92
N GLY A 96 9.14 -18.84 12.62
CA GLY A 96 7.71 -19.13 12.89
C GLY A 96 6.76 -18.74 11.76
N LEU A 97 7.27 -18.24 10.62
CA LEU A 97 6.44 -18.05 9.43
C LEU A 97 5.91 -19.41 8.95
N PRO A 98 4.61 -19.53 8.64
CA PRO A 98 4.03 -20.79 8.18
C PRO A 98 4.56 -21.17 6.80
N THR A 99 4.67 -22.46 6.56
CA THR A 99 5.00 -23.00 5.23
C THR A 99 3.91 -22.61 4.24
N THR A 100 4.31 -22.06 3.10
CA THR A 100 3.41 -21.54 2.07
C THR A 100 3.98 -21.77 0.66
N ALA A 101 3.20 -21.48 -0.37
CA ALA A 101 3.67 -21.48 -1.76
C ALA A 101 4.83 -20.51 -1.93
N ILE A 102 5.90 -20.97 -2.59
CA ILE A 102 7.13 -20.18 -2.82
C ILE A 102 7.46 -20.17 -4.30
N ILE A 103 7.71 -18.99 -4.83
CA ILE A 103 8.16 -18.78 -6.19
C ILE A 103 9.63 -18.34 -6.15
N LYS A 104 10.50 -19.00 -6.90
CA LYS A 104 11.90 -18.57 -7.08
C LYS A 104 11.97 -17.52 -8.16
N THR A 105 12.60 -16.39 -7.85
CA THR A 105 12.82 -15.32 -8.82
C THR A 105 14.05 -15.57 -9.67
N PRO A 106 14.13 -15.01 -10.89
CA PRO A 106 15.31 -15.18 -11.78
C PRO A 106 16.63 -14.70 -11.17
N SER A 107 16.56 -13.77 -10.21
CA SER A 107 17.75 -13.22 -9.53
C SER A 107 18.22 -14.08 -8.34
N GLY A 108 17.60 -15.25 -8.11
CA GLY A 108 17.95 -16.15 -7.00
C GLY A 108 17.19 -15.90 -5.70
N GLY A 109 16.35 -14.87 -5.65
CA GLY A 109 15.46 -14.56 -4.52
C GLY A 109 14.18 -15.39 -4.53
N TYR A 110 13.22 -15.03 -3.66
CA TYR A 110 11.99 -15.78 -3.49
C TYR A 110 10.80 -14.87 -3.19
N HIS A 111 9.61 -15.25 -3.66
CA HIS A 111 8.32 -14.70 -3.25
C HIS A 111 7.61 -15.71 -2.36
N LEU A 112 7.28 -15.35 -1.12
CA LEU A 112 6.45 -16.15 -0.22
C LEU A 112 5.04 -15.58 -0.23
N TYR A 113 4.05 -16.41 -0.55
CA TYR A 113 2.66 -16.00 -0.71
C TYR A 113 1.84 -16.30 0.55
N TYR A 114 1.03 -15.35 1.01
CA TYR A 114 0.13 -15.53 2.15
C TYR A 114 -1.25 -14.96 1.86
N HIS A 115 -2.29 -15.63 2.31
CA HIS A 115 -3.61 -15.04 2.43
C HIS A 115 -3.68 -14.17 3.69
N VAL A 116 -4.20 -12.94 3.54
CA VAL A 116 -4.39 -12.00 4.63
C VAL A 116 -5.84 -11.53 4.68
N ASN A 117 -6.34 -11.25 5.88
CA ASN A 117 -7.71 -10.80 6.12
C ASN A 117 -7.80 -9.30 6.46
N LYS A 118 -6.69 -8.58 6.38
CA LYS A 118 -6.63 -7.13 6.59
C LYS A 118 -5.80 -6.45 5.49
N THR A 119 -6.03 -5.15 5.30
CA THR A 119 -5.27 -4.30 4.39
C THR A 119 -3.82 -4.18 4.86
N ILE A 120 -2.87 -4.48 3.99
CA ILE A 120 -1.43 -4.33 4.24
C ILE A 120 -0.84 -3.55 3.09
N SER A 121 -0.29 -2.39 3.37
CA SER A 121 0.37 -1.55 2.37
C SER A 121 1.70 -2.13 1.91
N ASN A 122 2.12 -1.76 0.70
CA ASN A 122 3.47 -2.05 0.22
C ASN A 122 4.51 -1.43 1.17
N ARG A 123 5.59 -2.16 1.40
CA ARG A 123 6.74 -1.65 2.17
C ARG A 123 8.03 -2.14 1.53
N VAL A 124 8.91 -1.20 1.25
CA VAL A 124 10.24 -1.47 0.68
C VAL A 124 11.27 -1.47 1.83
N ASN A 125 12.25 -2.35 1.75
CA ASN A 125 13.31 -2.48 2.74
C ASN A 125 12.79 -2.65 4.18
N LEU A 126 11.81 -3.54 4.38
CA LEU A 126 11.36 -3.91 5.73
C LEU A 126 12.54 -4.44 6.57
N TYR A 127 13.36 -5.27 5.95
CA TYR A 127 14.70 -5.67 6.38
C TYR A 127 15.62 -5.64 5.17
N ASP A 128 16.92 -5.79 5.35
CA ASP A 128 17.84 -5.90 4.21
C ASP A 128 17.38 -7.03 3.26
N GLY A 129 17.11 -6.66 2.01
CA GLY A 129 16.62 -7.57 0.98
C GLY A 129 15.20 -8.12 1.19
N ILE A 130 14.38 -7.53 2.06
CA ILE A 130 12.97 -7.93 2.27
C ILE A 130 12.03 -6.78 1.94
N ASP A 131 11.18 -6.99 0.94
CA ASP A 131 10.07 -6.10 0.62
C ASP A 131 8.73 -6.77 0.91
N ILE A 132 7.72 -5.98 1.26
CA ILE A 132 6.33 -6.41 1.38
C ILE A 132 5.54 -5.88 0.19
N ARG A 133 4.90 -6.77 -0.55
CA ARG A 133 3.99 -6.46 -1.63
C ARG A 133 2.56 -6.75 -1.15
N GLY A 134 1.84 -5.69 -0.84
CA GLY A 134 0.46 -5.70 -0.36
C GLY A 134 -0.44 -4.87 -1.26
N ASP A 135 -1.36 -4.10 -0.68
CA ASP A 135 -2.35 -3.33 -1.43
C ASP A 135 -1.71 -2.28 -2.33
N GLY A 136 -2.17 -2.24 -3.58
CA GLY A 136 -1.66 -1.33 -4.62
C GLY A 136 -0.34 -1.76 -5.25
N GLY A 137 0.11 -3.01 -5.01
CA GLY A 137 1.29 -3.60 -5.60
C GLY A 137 0.98 -4.74 -6.59
N TYR A 138 2.05 -5.28 -7.17
CA TYR A 138 2.00 -6.52 -7.95
C TYR A 138 3.36 -7.21 -7.92
N VAL A 139 3.37 -8.48 -8.27
CA VAL A 139 4.58 -9.28 -8.51
C VAL A 139 4.46 -10.00 -9.86
N LEU A 140 5.56 -10.53 -10.37
CA LEU A 140 5.50 -11.39 -11.56
C LEU A 140 5.06 -12.80 -11.16
N GLY A 141 4.09 -13.35 -11.90
CA GLY A 141 3.60 -14.71 -11.73
C GLY A 141 4.50 -15.78 -12.34
N ILE A 142 4.21 -17.04 -12.01
CA ILE A 142 4.92 -18.23 -12.49
C ILE A 142 4.96 -18.27 -14.02
N GLY A 143 6.13 -18.61 -14.58
CA GLY A 143 6.36 -18.67 -16.02
C GLY A 143 6.80 -17.34 -16.62
N SER A 144 6.59 -16.21 -15.94
CA SER A 144 7.05 -14.90 -16.40
C SER A 144 8.57 -14.89 -16.57
N LYS A 145 9.05 -14.22 -17.62
CA LYS A 145 10.46 -14.21 -18.01
C LYS A 145 11.03 -12.79 -18.00
N THR A 146 12.29 -12.69 -17.62
CA THR A 146 13.09 -11.46 -17.72
C THR A 146 14.43 -11.79 -18.41
N ASP A 147 15.26 -10.79 -18.62
CA ASP A 147 16.66 -10.95 -19.06
C ASP A 147 17.48 -11.90 -18.17
N LYS A 148 17.10 -12.01 -16.89
CA LYS A 148 17.77 -12.84 -15.87
C LYS A 148 17.25 -14.28 -15.78
N GLY A 149 16.15 -14.61 -16.44
CA GLY A 149 15.55 -15.94 -16.41
C GLY A 149 14.05 -15.94 -16.15
N ILE A 150 13.55 -17.04 -15.58
CA ILE A 150 12.11 -17.34 -15.44
C ILE A 150 11.73 -17.41 -13.96
N TYR A 151 10.53 -16.95 -13.63
CA TYR A 151 9.88 -17.14 -12.31
C TYR A 151 9.36 -18.57 -12.23
N MET A 152 9.87 -19.36 -11.30
CA MET A 152 9.58 -20.79 -11.18
C MET A 152 8.91 -21.13 -9.86
N LEU A 153 7.96 -22.04 -9.88
CA LEU A 153 7.43 -22.65 -8.66
C LEU A 153 8.57 -23.41 -7.94
N TYR A 154 8.90 -22.96 -6.72
CA TYR A 154 9.94 -23.58 -5.90
C TYR A 154 9.35 -24.55 -4.88
N LYS A 155 8.25 -24.16 -4.24
CA LYS A 155 7.52 -25.00 -3.29
C LYS A 155 6.05 -25.02 -3.67
N ASP A 156 5.59 -26.20 -4.09
CA ASP A 156 4.20 -26.44 -4.51
C ASP A 156 3.37 -26.94 -3.32
N VAL A 157 2.84 -25.99 -2.58
CA VAL A 157 1.90 -26.20 -1.49
C VAL A 157 0.82 -25.12 -1.54
N PRO A 158 -0.34 -25.29 -0.90
CA PRO A 158 -1.35 -24.25 -0.81
C PRO A 158 -0.78 -22.95 -0.23
N ILE A 159 -1.30 -21.80 -0.70
CA ILE A 159 -1.01 -20.50 -0.09
C ILE A 159 -1.57 -20.54 1.34
N ALA A 160 -0.70 -20.36 2.33
CA ALA A 160 -1.08 -20.40 3.73
C ALA A 160 -1.81 -19.12 4.16
N ASN A 161 -2.73 -19.24 5.10
CA ASN A 161 -3.28 -18.08 5.79
C ASN A 161 -2.19 -17.47 6.69
N ALA A 162 -2.09 -16.14 6.65
CA ALA A 162 -1.21 -15.41 7.54
C ALA A 162 -1.63 -15.65 9.00
N ASN A 163 -0.70 -16.12 9.81
CA ASN A 163 -0.86 -16.25 11.25
C ASN A 163 -0.26 -15.01 11.97
N GLU A 164 -0.33 -15.00 13.29
CA GLU A 164 0.24 -13.92 14.10
C GLU A 164 1.72 -13.64 13.78
N LYS A 165 2.52 -14.69 13.49
CA LYS A 165 3.94 -14.54 13.15
C LYS A 165 4.18 -13.79 11.84
N VAL A 166 3.31 -13.94 10.85
CA VAL A 166 3.38 -13.15 9.61
C VAL A 166 3.11 -11.67 9.92
N TYR A 167 2.11 -11.38 10.73
CA TYR A 167 1.79 -10.01 11.12
C TYR A 167 2.87 -9.39 12.01
N GLU A 168 3.37 -10.11 13.00
CA GLU A 168 4.51 -9.68 13.81
C GLU A 168 5.75 -9.36 12.94
N PHE A 169 6.05 -10.23 11.98
CA PHE A 169 7.16 -10.04 11.05
C PHE A 169 7.04 -8.73 10.26
N ILE A 170 5.83 -8.40 9.80
CA ILE A 170 5.56 -7.19 9.04
C ILE A 170 5.58 -5.95 9.95
N GLU A 171 5.10 -6.07 11.20
CA GLU A 171 4.90 -4.95 12.11
C GLU A 171 6.14 -4.61 12.95
N GLN A 172 7.14 -5.50 13.04
CA GLN A 172 8.30 -5.32 13.93
C GLN A 172 9.07 -4.01 13.74
N GLN A 173 9.09 -3.43 12.53
CA GLN A 173 9.72 -2.13 12.32
C GLN A 173 8.86 -0.94 12.78
N ASN A 174 7.54 -1.09 12.90
CA ASN A 174 6.70 -0.02 13.44
C ASN A 174 6.97 0.27 14.93
N LYS A 175 7.62 -0.66 15.65
CA LYS A 175 8.03 -0.45 17.04
C LYS A 175 9.30 0.40 17.19
N LYS A 176 10.08 0.62 16.10
CA LYS A 176 11.28 1.48 16.12
C LYS A 176 11.02 2.92 15.71
N GLU A 177 9.91 3.21 15.06
CA GLU A 177 9.45 4.60 14.86
C GLU A 177 8.46 5.03 15.96
N LYS A 178 8.74 4.70 17.23
CA LYS A 178 8.37 5.62 18.29
C LYS A 178 9.15 6.90 18.00
N TYR A 179 8.43 7.99 17.78
CA TYR A 179 8.95 9.34 17.78
C TYR A 179 10.11 9.46 18.79
N VAL A 180 11.31 9.20 18.34
CA VAL A 180 12.48 9.81 18.90
C VAL A 180 12.33 11.23 18.40
N GLU A 181 12.05 12.15 19.27
CA GLU A 181 12.31 13.56 19.05
C GLU A 181 13.72 13.61 18.47
N ASN A 182 13.82 13.70 17.14
CA ASN A 182 15.08 13.57 16.45
C ASN A 182 15.80 14.90 16.58
N SER A 183 16.40 15.12 17.74
CA SER A 183 17.37 16.19 18.00
C SER A 183 18.69 15.98 17.25
N GLN A 184 18.82 14.87 16.47
CA GLN A 184 20.02 14.62 15.69
C GLN A 184 20.09 15.57 14.50
N GLN A 185 21.15 16.37 14.50
CA GLN A 185 21.54 17.15 13.34
C GLN A 185 21.95 16.23 12.19
N VAL A 186 21.61 16.64 10.96
CA VAL A 186 22.00 15.93 9.75
C VAL A 186 23.28 16.52 9.21
N ASN A 187 24.37 15.76 9.32
CA ASN A 187 25.69 16.19 8.90
C ASN A 187 25.91 16.14 7.38
N GLU A 188 27.04 16.65 6.92
CA GLU A 188 27.45 16.57 5.52
C GLU A 188 27.31 15.17 4.92
N GLY A 189 26.91 15.09 3.65
CA GLY A 189 26.65 13.83 2.95
C GLY A 189 25.23 13.28 3.09
N GLY A 190 24.46 13.67 4.13
CA GLY A 190 23.07 13.22 4.32
C GLY A 190 22.00 14.29 4.12
N ARG A 191 22.37 15.56 4.07
CA ARG A 191 21.44 16.71 4.09
C ARG A 191 20.49 16.74 2.89
N ASN A 192 21.02 16.51 1.69
CA ASN A 192 20.22 16.53 0.45
C ASN A 192 19.17 15.40 0.45
N ASP A 193 19.58 14.18 0.81
CA ASP A 193 18.65 13.03 0.90
C ASP A 193 17.58 13.27 1.97
N TYR A 194 17.97 13.81 3.10
CA TYR A 194 17.05 14.16 4.19
C TYR A 194 15.97 15.14 3.74
N LEU A 195 16.34 16.30 3.20
CA LEU A 195 15.39 17.32 2.75
C LEU A 195 14.55 16.82 1.57
N PHE A 196 15.14 16.08 0.64
CA PHE A 196 14.43 15.50 -0.48
C PHE A 196 13.34 14.53 -0.02
N ARG A 197 13.62 13.65 0.96
CA ARG A 197 12.64 12.71 1.53
C ARG A 197 11.49 13.43 2.22
N ILE A 198 11.78 14.47 3.01
CA ILE A 198 10.74 15.30 3.62
C ILE A 198 9.88 15.94 2.54
N GLY A 199 10.49 16.55 1.54
CA GLY A 199 9.79 17.20 0.42
C GLY A 199 8.86 16.22 -0.31
N CYS A 200 9.35 15.03 -0.65
CA CYS A 200 8.55 13.99 -1.29
C CYS A 200 7.38 13.52 -0.39
N TYR A 201 7.60 13.38 0.91
CA TYR A 201 6.54 13.05 1.86
C TYR A 201 5.43 14.10 1.88
N LEU A 202 5.79 15.39 2.00
CA LEU A 202 4.85 16.49 1.99
C LEU A 202 4.10 16.61 0.65
N GLN A 203 4.81 16.36 -0.47
CA GLN A 203 4.24 16.31 -1.81
C GLN A 203 3.18 15.21 -1.94
N GLN A 204 3.49 14.00 -1.45
CA GLN A 204 2.55 12.86 -1.44
C GLN A 204 1.33 13.14 -0.56
N LYS A 205 1.47 13.95 0.48
CA LYS A 205 0.34 14.40 1.32
C LYS A 205 -0.49 15.51 0.68
N GLY A 206 -0.12 15.97 -0.51
CA GLY A 206 -0.89 16.94 -1.27
C GLY A 206 -0.76 18.39 -0.79
N LEU A 207 0.27 18.70 0.02
CA LEU A 207 0.49 20.08 0.48
C LEU A 207 0.78 21.03 -0.68
N SER A 208 0.55 22.34 -0.47
CA SER A 208 0.85 23.33 -1.47
C SER A 208 2.37 23.44 -1.69
N ASN A 209 2.78 23.79 -2.92
CA ASN A 209 4.20 23.98 -3.24
C ASN A 209 4.86 25.03 -2.33
N ARG A 210 4.12 26.09 -1.96
CA ARG A 210 4.59 27.13 -1.04
C ARG A 210 4.83 26.56 0.36
N THR A 211 3.93 25.68 0.84
CA THR A 211 4.08 25.03 2.16
C THR A 211 5.30 24.12 2.16
N ILE A 212 5.46 23.29 1.12
CA ILE A 212 6.61 22.39 0.98
C ILE A 212 7.91 23.17 0.98
N GLN A 213 8.00 24.22 0.17
CA GLN A 213 9.18 25.07 0.10
C GLN A 213 9.54 25.64 1.48
N LYS A 214 8.58 26.26 2.17
CA LYS A 214 8.82 26.85 3.49
C LYS A 214 9.22 25.82 4.55
N SER A 215 8.61 24.64 4.51
CA SER A 215 8.98 23.54 5.41
C SER A 215 10.42 23.10 5.19
N LEU A 216 10.87 22.97 3.94
CA LEU A 216 12.24 22.56 3.63
C LEU A 216 13.28 23.62 3.97
N GLU A 217 12.95 24.91 3.82
CA GLU A 217 13.80 26.02 4.25
C GLU A 217 14.02 25.96 5.78
N ILE A 218 12.96 25.81 6.56
CA ILE A 218 13.01 25.69 8.03
C ILE A 218 13.79 24.45 8.46
N GLU A 219 13.48 23.29 7.89
CA GLU A 219 14.18 22.04 8.21
C GLU A 219 15.67 22.09 7.90
N ASN A 220 16.06 22.82 6.83
CA ASN A 220 17.46 23.04 6.51
C ASN A 220 18.18 23.84 7.62
N GLU A 221 17.56 24.91 8.11
CA GLU A 221 18.13 25.77 9.15
C GLU A 221 18.23 25.06 10.51
N GLU A 222 17.19 24.28 10.87
CA GLU A 222 17.10 23.67 12.19
C GLU A 222 17.84 22.34 12.31
N LYS A 223 17.89 21.55 11.21
CA LYS A 223 18.37 20.15 11.26
C LYS A 223 19.65 19.89 10.50
N CYS A 224 19.96 20.65 9.45
CA CYS A 224 21.19 20.43 8.68
C CYS A 224 22.39 21.16 9.30
N ASN A 225 23.53 20.45 9.42
CA ASN A 225 24.75 21.02 9.99
C ASN A 225 25.99 20.77 9.09
N PRO A 226 26.58 21.81 8.51
CA PRO A 226 26.02 23.16 8.37
C PRO A 226 24.78 23.16 7.47
N PRO A 227 23.89 24.16 7.53
CA PRO A 227 22.78 24.27 6.59
C PRO A 227 23.25 24.31 5.14
N LEU A 228 22.47 23.77 4.21
CA LEU A 228 22.72 23.89 2.78
C LEU A 228 22.49 25.33 2.31
N GLU A 229 23.22 25.74 1.27
CA GLU A 229 22.99 27.01 0.63
C GLU A 229 21.58 27.06 0.00
N THR A 230 20.98 28.26 -0.01
CA THR A 230 19.63 28.49 -0.58
C THR A 230 19.49 27.92 -1.99
N LYS A 231 20.53 28.01 -2.81
CA LYS A 231 20.55 27.49 -4.18
C LYS A 231 20.41 25.96 -4.21
N GLU A 232 21.08 25.25 -3.31
CA GLU A 232 20.98 23.78 -3.20
C GLU A 232 19.60 23.36 -2.71
N VAL A 233 19.04 24.05 -1.72
CA VAL A 233 17.67 23.80 -1.23
C VAL A 233 16.66 23.99 -2.36
N MET A 234 16.81 25.03 -3.18
CA MET A 234 15.93 25.26 -4.34
C MET A 234 16.03 24.15 -5.38
N GLN A 235 17.21 23.60 -5.65
CA GLN A 235 17.37 22.45 -6.55
C GLN A 235 16.67 21.18 -6.01
N ILE A 236 16.73 20.96 -4.70
CA ILE A 236 16.01 19.87 -4.06
C ILE A 236 14.50 20.07 -4.22
N ILE A 237 13.99 21.28 -3.97
CA ILE A 237 12.57 21.64 -4.13
C ILE A 237 12.09 21.40 -5.56
N GLU A 238 12.84 21.83 -6.57
CA GLU A 238 12.53 21.58 -7.97
C GLU A 238 12.50 20.08 -8.28
N SER A 239 13.42 19.32 -7.70
CA SER A 239 13.46 17.87 -7.87
C SER A 239 12.24 17.18 -7.24
N VAL A 240 11.81 17.64 -6.06
CA VAL A 240 10.59 17.15 -5.39
C VAL A 240 9.37 17.42 -6.27
N PHE A 241 9.25 18.61 -6.87
CA PHE A 241 8.07 18.98 -7.66
C PHE A 241 7.93 18.21 -9.00
N ARG A 242 8.96 17.48 -9.44
CA ARG A 242 8.87 16.57 -10.60
C ARG A 242 8.12 15.28 -10.28
N TYR A 243 7.93 14.93 -9.01
CA TYR A 243 7.19 13.73 -8.60
C TYR A 243 5.69 14.00 -8.53
N HIS A 244 4.89 12.96 -8.69
CA HIS A 244 3.44 13.08 -8.63
C HIS A 244 2.98 13.67 -7.30
N LYS A 245 2.20 14.73 -7.41
CA LYS A 245 1.56 15.36 -6.26
C LYS A 245 0.43 14.46 -5.77
N GLY A 246 0.44 14.11 -4.48
CA GLY A 246 -0.69 13.50 -3.83
C GLY A 246 -1.86 14.49 -3.73
N TYR A 247 -3.05 13.95 -3.52
CA TYR A 247 -4.22 14.75 -3.19
C TYR A 247 -4.47 14.60 -1.71
N ILE A 248 -4.65 15.72 -1.00
CA ILE A 248 -5.43 15.70 0.21
C ILE A 248 -6.86 15.46 -0.30
N GLU A 249 -7.35 14.22 -0.23
CA GLU A 249 -8.78 14.06 -0.15
C GLU A 249 -9.21 14.82 1.12
N ILE A 250 -9.59 16.06 0.94
CA ILE A 250 -10.59 16.62 1.81
C ILE A 250 -11.76 15.71 1.49
N LYS A 251 -12.00 14.68 2.32
CA LYS A 251 -13.31 14.10 2.43
C LYS A 251 -14.16 15.27 2.88
N ASN A 252 -14.61 16.07 1.90
CA ASN A 252 -15.81 16.86 2.08
C ASN A 252 -16.71 15.85 2.74
N SER A 253 -17.09 16.14 3.98
CA SER A 253 -17.98 15.32 4.80
C SER A 253 -18.82 14.53 3.83
N LYS A 254 -18.75 13.19 3.90
CA LYS A 254 -19.62 12.35 3.11
C LYS A 254 -20.88 13.16 2.93
N ASN A 255 -21.32 13.42 1.68
CA ASN A 255 -22.71 13.77 1.52
C ASN A 255 -23.43 12.59 2.16
N TYR A 256 -23.76 12.72 3.44
CA TYR A 256 -24.76 11.88 4.04
C TYR A 256 -25.99 12.21 3.17
N GLU A 257 -26.56 11.22 2.53
CA GLU A 257 -27.95 11.35 2.08
C GLU A 257 -28.66 11.90 3.31
N GLY A 258 -29.09 13.18 3.26
CA GLY A 258 -29.63 13.88 4.42
C GLY A 258 -28.79 15.06 4.95
N THR A 259 -27.68 15.51 4.30
CA THR A 259 -27.08 16.81 4.60
C THR A 259 -27.83 17.91 3.84
N TYR A 260 -28.47 18.77 4.58
CA TYR A 260 -29.21 19.93 4.07
C TYR A 260 -28.38 21.19 4.29
N THR A 261 -28.45 22.15 3.37
CA THR A 261 -27.96 23.50 3.60
C THR A 261 -28.82 24.17 4.67
N VAL A 262 -28.30 25.20 5.35
CA VAL A 262 -29.07 25.95 6.36
C VAL A 262 -30.40 26.47 5.78
N THR A 263 -30.42 26.85 4.50
CA THR A 263 -31.60 27.30 3.78
C THR A 263 -32.60 26.17 3.61
N GLU A 264 -32.15 24.99 3.16
CA GLU A 264 -32.98 23.79 3.01
C GLU A 264 -33.55 23.30 4.33
N LEU A 265 -32.77 23.41 5.44
CA LEU A 265 -33.22 23.08 6.81
C LEU A 265 -34.31 24.06 7.29
N LEU A 266 -34.19 25.36 6.97
CA LEU A 266 -35.17 26.37 7.36
C LEU A 266 -36.46 26.31 6.50
N GLU A 267 -36.37 25.74 5.31
CA GLU A 267 -37.51 25.54 4.38
C GLU A 267 -38.18 24.18 4.52
N SER A 268 -37.55 23.22 5.22
CA SER A 268 -38.14 21.90 5.50
C SER A 268 -39.30 22.04 6.46
N LYS A 269 -40.47 21.57 6.06
CA LYS A 269 -41.60 21.42 6.99
C LYS A 269 -41.24 20.37 8.04
N ASP A 270 -41.43 20.71 9.32
CA ASP A 270 -41.19 19.81 10.46
C ASP A 270 -41.83 18.44 10.21
N GLN A 271 -41.02 17.42 10.04
CA GLN A 271 -41.43 16.04 10.27
C GLN A 271 -41.46 15.87 11.79
N GLU A 272 -42.52 15.25 12.34
CA GLU A 272 -42.59 14.92 13.75
C GLU A 272 -41.28 14.25 14.17
N GLU A 273 -40.55 14.94 15.07
CA GLU A 273 -39.31 14.39 15.63
C GLU A 273 -39.68 13.19 16.49
N LEU A 274 -39.17 12.01 16.08
CA LEU A 274 -39.29 10.82 16.93
C LEU A 274 -38.22 10.93 18.03
N ASP A 275 -38.68 10.97 19.26
CA ASP A 275 -37.79 10.94 20.42
C ASP A 275 -37.31 9.51 20.71
N ILE A 276 -36.00 9.34 20.89
CA ILE A 276 -35.41 8.10 21.41
C ILE A 276 -35.70 7.99 22.91
N VAL A 277 -35.70 9.13 23.62
CA VAL A 277 -36.15 9.27 24.98
C VAL A 277 -37.15 10.41 25.01
N GLU A 278 -38.41 10.11 25.36
CA GLU A 278 -39.52 11.02 25.30
C GLU A 278 -39.21 12.39 25.93
N ASN A 279 -39.38 13.47 25.17
CA ASN A 279 -39.09 14.86 25.53
C ASN A 279 -37.66 15.16 25.99
N MET A 280 -36.68 14.29 25.68
CA MET A 280 -35.31 14.45 26.13
C MET A 280 -34.27 14.28 25.03
N ILE A 281 -34.40 13.27 24.19
CA ILE A 281 -33.44 12.96 23.12
C ILE A 281 -34.19 12.58 21.86
N SER A 282 -34.09 13.43 20.84
CA SER A 282 -34.61 13.18 19.52
C SER A 282 -33.60 12.42 18.65
N ILE A 283 -34.08 11.80 17.57
CA ILE A 283 -33.21 11.18 16.55
C ILE A 283 -32.31 12.26 15.96
N GLY A 284 -31.00 12.07 16.03
CA GLY A 284 -30.02 12.98 15.47
C GLY A 284 -28.82 13.23 16.38
N LEU A 285 -28.20 14.41 16.25
CA LEU A 285 -27.08 14.82 17.10
C LEU A 285 -27.53 15.58 18.30
N THR A 286 -27.40 14.99 19.50
CA THR A 286 -27.65 15.66 20.76
C THR A 286 -26.34 16.02 21.46
N LEU A 287 -26.17 17.30 21.84
CA LEU A 287 -24.97 17.80 22.53
C LEU A 287 -25.22 17.97 24.02
N PHE A 288 -24.50 17.22 24.85
CA PHE A 288 -24.54 17.38 26.31
C PHE A 288 -23.38 18.25 26.78
N GLY A 289 -23.69 19.47 27.20
CA GLY A 289 -22.74 20.38 27.79
C GLY A 289 -22.86 20.40 29.32
N ALA A 290 -21.75 20.16 30.03
CA ALA A 290 -21.67 20.35 31.48
C ALA A 290 -20.21 20.59 31.91
N PRO A 291 -19.95 21.27 33.04
CA PRO A 291 -18.63 21.40 33.63
C PRO A 291 -17.92 20.06 33.87
N GLN A 292 -16.62 20.08 34.07
CA GLN A 292 -15.87 18.86 34.40
C GLN A 292 -16.38 18.23 35.71
N LYS A 293 -16.32 16.89 35.77
CA LYS A 293 -16.72 16.08 36.97
C LYS A 293 -18.20 16.08 37.31
N MET A 294 -19.08 16.50 36.41
CA MET A 294 -20.55 16.50 36.63
C MET A 294 -21.24 15.20 36.15
N GLY A 295 -20.52 14.10 36.00
CA GLY A 295 -21.13 12.79 35.73
C GLY A 295 -21.61 12.55 34.29
N LYS A 296 -21.20 13.36 33.29
CA LYS A 296 -21.60 13.21 31.87
C LYS A 296 -21.43 11.78 31.33
N THR A 297 -20.28 11.18 31.59
CA THR A 297 -19.97 9.81 31.12
C THR A 297 -20.90 8.78 31.76
N PHE A 298 -21.23 8.96 33.05
CA PHE A 298 -22.13 8.07 33.76
C PHE A 298 -23.55 8.18 33.22
N PHE A 299 -24.01 9.40 32.93
CA PHE A 299 -25.31 9.66 32.32
C PHE A 299 -25.39 9.04 30.90
N CYS A 300 -24.36 9.20 30.05
CA CYS A 300 -24.33 8.58 28.71
C CYS A 300 -24.34 7.04 28.79
N LEU A 301 -23.65 6.44 29.77
CA LEU A 301 -23.69 5.00 30.00
C LEU A 301 -25.09 4.51 30.42
N GLN A 302 -25.76 5.25 31.31
CA GLN A 302 -27.15 4.91 31.69
C GLN A 302 -28.11 5.01 30.51
N LEU A 303 -27.94 5.99 29.62
CA LEU A 303 -28.76 6.12 28.41
C LEU A 303 -28.50 4.92 27.44
N CYS A 304 -27.24 4.47 27.27
CA CYS A 304 -26.95 3.31 26.45
C CYS A 304 -27.51 2.00 27.01
N ASP A 305 -27.73 1.91 28.33
CA ASP A 305 -28.30 0.73 28.99
C ASP A 305 -29.85 0.76 28.95
N ALA A 306 -30.45 1.93 28.69
CA ALA A 306 -31.90 2.13 28.68
C ALA A 306 -32.54 2.06 27.27
N VAL A 307 -31.71 2.04 26.21
CA VAL A 307 -32.10 1.96 24.79
C VAL A 307 -31.67 0.61 24.20
#